data_447803fe39b1498ca25bd995ab80bcaf
#
_entry.id   447803fe39b1498ca25bd995ab80bcaf
#
_cell.length_a   1.000
_cell.length_b   1.000
_cell.length_c   1.000
_cell.angle_alpha   90.00
_cell.angle_beta   90.00
_cell.angle_gamma   90.00
#
_symmetry.space_group_name_H-M   'P 1'
#
loop_
_entity.id
_entity.type
_entity.pdbx_description
1 polymer ?
#
loop_
_entity_poly.entity_id
_entity_poly.type
_entity_poly.pdbx_seq_one_letter_code
_entity_poly.pdbx_strand_id
1 'polypeptide(L)'
;MQLPIYFFGDNHFSPTPSLSNEHKIKKMEEFINAIEKSKGSIFIMGDFFDYYFEYNKNNPNYFEKIFLLLEKIKSKGIEIYFIAGNHDFWIGKEFESLTTKSFLNDQILFAGKKRIYVTHGDGILSWDKGYRLLKIILRSKIFRFLYSLLPKSIALKVAEKISYERKDSHKIDNNKLDKIHLELVEYARSKWNKGCDIVIMGHYHHSFNFNENQKQLIILDDCCDQQFNYAKYDGNSISIKSL
;
A
#
# COMPACT_ATOMS: atom_id res chain seq x y z
N MET A 1 7.72 1.97 -16.38
CA MET A 1 6.46 2.60 -15.93
C MET A 1 6.08 3.69 -16.91
N GLN A 2 4.84 3.67 -17.34
CA GLN A 2 4.26 4.71 -18.20
C GLN A 2 3.80 5.88 -17.33
N LEU A 3 4.02 7.10 -17.82
CA LEU A 3 3.50 8.31 -17.18
C LEU A 3 2.07 8.61 -17.67
N PRO A 4 1.22 9.20 -16.83
CA PRO A 4 1.45 9.52 -15.42
C PRO A 4 1.45 8.28 -14.51
N ILE A 5 2.07 8.39 -13.32
CA ILE A 5 2.02 7.34 -12.30
C ILE A 5 1.03 7.75 -11.21
N TYR A 6 0.14 6.85 -10.85
CA TYR A 6 -0.87 7.03 -9.82
C TYR A 6 -0.53 6.15 -8.62
N PHE A 7 -0.29 6.76 -7.48
CA PHE A 7 0.06 6.06 -6.23
C PHE A 7 -1.14 6.07 -5.28
N PHE A 8 -1.52 4.93 -4.78
CA PHE A 8 -2.51 4.77 -3.71
C PHE A 8 -2.23 3.48 -2.94
N GLY A 9 -2.80 3.33 -1.77
CA GLY A 9 -2.66 2.15 -0.91
C GLY A 9 -3.65 2.20 0.24
N ASP A 10 -3.44 1.35 1.24
CA ASP A 10 -4.26 1.31 2.45
C ASP A 10 -5.77 1.16 2.13
N ASN A 11 -6.09 0.34 1.11
CA ASN A 11 -7.47 0.05 0.71
C ASN A 11 -8.16 -0.88 1.70
N HIS A 12 -7.40 -1.77 2.33
CA HIS A 12 -7.90 -2.72 3.32
C HIS A 12 -9.14 -3.47 2.85
N PHE A 13 -9.07 -4.10 1.68
CA PHE A 13 -10.13 -5.00 1.24
C PHE A 13 -10.20 -6.20 2.17
N SER A 14 -11.35 -6.38 2.83
CA SER A 14 -11.58 -7.48 3.75
C SER A 14 -11.84 -8.79 3.01
N PRO A 15 -11.36 -9.94 3.51
CA PRO A 15 -11.75 -11.24 2.98
C PRO A 15 -13.22 -11.57 3.23
N THR A 16 -13.87 -10.86 4.14
CA THR A 16 -15.30 -11.04 4.44
C THR A 16 -16.12 -10.09 3.57
N PRO A 17 -17.09 -10.62 2.79
CA PRO A 17 -18.00 -9.77 2.03
C PRO A 17 -18.72 -8.75 2.93
N SER A 18 -18.69 -7.49 2.52
CA SER A 18 -19.32 -6.40 3.29
C SER A 18 -19.74 -5.24 2.37
N LEU A 19 -20.68 -4.44 2.83
CA LEU A 19 -21.06 -3.20 2.14
C LEU A 19 -19.86 -2.24 1.99
N SER A 20 -18.95 -2.24 2.95
CA SER A 20 -17.71 -1.45 2.88
C SER A 20 -16.83 -1.91 1.70
N ASN A 21 -16.64 -3.22 1.51
CA ASN A 21 -15.90 -3.72 0.35
C ASN A 21 -16.56 -3.32 -0.97
N GLU A 22 -17.86 -3.41 -1.07
CA GLU A 22 -18.59 -3.03 -2.30
C GLU A 22 -18.46 -1.53 -2.59
N HIS A 23 -18.50 -0.70 -1.56
CA HIS A 23 -18.23 0.74 -1.68
C HIS A 23 -16.82 1.01 -2.19
N LYS A 24 -15.82 0.38 -1.59
CA LYS A 24 -14.40 0.51 -1.98
C LYS A 24 -14.16 0.06 -3.44
N ILE A 25 -14.78 -1.05 -3.85
CA ILE A 25 -14.71 -1.53 -5.25
C ILE A 25 -15.30 -0.49 -6.19
N LYS A 26 -16.47 0.06 -5.88
CA LYS A 26 -17.11 1.09 -6.69
C LYS A 26 -16.22 2.33 -6.83
N LYS A 27 -15.64 2.80 -5.73
CA LYS A 27 -14.70 3.93 -5.74
C LYS A 27 -13.47 3.65 -6.62
N MET A 28 -12.94 2.44 -6.55
CA MET A 28 -11.82 2.04 -7.40
C MET A 28 -12.21 1.98 -8.87
N GLU A 29 -13.43 1.53 -9.20
CA GLU A 29 -13.95 1.56 -10.58
C GLU A 29 -14.12 3.00 -11.10
N GLU A 30 -14.64 3.92 -10.28
CA GLU A 30 -14.74 5.34 -10.60
C GLU A 30 -13.36 5.92 -10.91
N PHE A 31 -12.36 5.62 -10.07
CA PHE A 31 -10.97 6.04 -10.29
C PHE A 31 -10.40 5.49 -11.59
N ILE A 32 -10.57 4.20 -11.87
CA ILE A 32 -10.08 3.57 -13.11
C ILE A 32 -10.69 4.23 -14.35
N ASN A 33 -11.99 4.50 -14.31
CA ASN A 33 -12.68 5.18 -15.41
C ASN A 33 -12.14 6.61 -15.63
N ALA A 34 -11.80 7.31 -14.54
CA ALA A 34 -11.22 8.65 -14.60
C ALA A 34 -9.82 8.66 -15.22
N ILE A 35 -9.00 7.63 -14.99
CA ILE A 35 -7.63 7.57 -15.50
C ILE A 35 -7.49 6.83 -16.84
N GLU A 36 -8.52 6.13 -17.30
CA GLU A 36 -8.47 5.28 -18.50
C GLU A 36 -7.92 5.97 -19.73
N LYS A 37 -8.35 7.22 -19.97
CA LYS A 37 -7.91 8.01 -21.14
C LYS A 37 -6.44 8.42 -21.07
N SER A 38 -5.91 8.60 -19.89
CA SER A 38 -4.51 8.99 -19.68
C SER A 38 -3.55 7.81 -19.73
N LYS A 39 -4.10 6.58 -19.68
CA LYS A 39 -3.31 5.34 -19.52
C LYS A 39 -2.34 5.50 -18.33
N GLY A 40 -1.08 5.22 -18.50
CA GLY A 40 -0.09 5.38 -17.41
C GLY A 40 0.04 4.14 -16.56
N SER A 41 0.59 4.31 -15.36
CA SER A 41 0.83 3.21 -14.43
C SER A 41 0.14 3.45 -13.09
N ILE A 42 -0.38 2.41 -12.48
CA ILE A 42 -0.84 2.38 -11.10
C ILE A 42 0.27 1.80 -10.23
N PHE A 43 0.54 2.41 -9.09
CA PHE A 43 1.42 1.88 -8.07
C PHE A 43 0.66 1.72 -6.75
N ILE A 44 0.32 0.49 -6.41
CA ILE A 44 -0.36 0.14 -5.15
C ILE A 44 0.70 0.05 -4.05
N MET A 45 0.53 0.85 -2.99
CA MET A 45 1.55 1.09 -1.97
C MET A 45 1.41 0.23 -0.72
N GLY A 46 0.84 -0.97 -0.84
CA GLY A 46 0.65 -1.92 0.24
C GLY A 46 -0.65 -1.72 1.01
N ASP A 47 -0.93 -2.66 1.89
CA ASP A 47 -2.17 -2.76 2.65
C ASP A 47 -3.42 -2.62 1.74
N PHE A 48 -3.29 -3.20 0.55
CA PHE A 48 -4.39 -3.30 -0.41
C PHE A 48 -5.47 -4.24 0.13
N PHE A 49 -5.05 -5.27 0.83
CA PHE A 49 -5.91 -6.19 1.55
C PHE A 49 -5.78 -6.00 3.07
N ASP A 50 -6.88 -6.17 3.81
CA ASP A 50 -6.86 -6.28 5.29
C ASP A 50 -5.98 -7.42 5.75
N TYR A 51 -5.93 -8.48 4.94
CA TYR A 51 -5.12 -9.65 5.14
C TYR A 51 -5.09 -10.48 3.85
N TYR A 52 -3.89 -10.80 3.38
CA TYR A 52 -3.73 -11.68 2.22
C TYR A 52 -2.63 -12.71 2.47
N PHE A 53 -2.97 -13.96 2.28
CA PHE A 53 -2.05 -15.09 2.33
C PHE A 53 -2.41 -16.10 1.23
N GLU A 54 -1.47 -16.34 0.31
CA GLU A 54 -1.65 -17.28 -0.76
C GLU A 54 -1.24 -18.68 -0.33
N TYR A 55 -2.19 -19.60 -0.26
CA TYR A 55 -1.96 -21.01 0.00
C TYR A 55 -1.57 -21.72 -1.31
N ASN A 56 -0.56 -22.60 -1.26
CA ASN A 56 -0.05 -23.32 -2.43
C ASN A 56 -1.10 -24.18 -3.17
N LYS A 57 -2.22 -24.50 -2.52
CA LYS A 57 -3.34 -25.26 -3.12
C LYS A 57 -4.65 -24.70 -2.60
N ASN A 58 -5.57 -24.37 -3.51
CA ASN A 58 -6.93 -23.88 -3.21
C ASN A 58 -6.94 -22.57 -2.41
N ASN A 59 -6.53 -21.48 -3.05
CA ASN A 59 -6.75 -20.16 -2.50
C ASN A 59 -8.25 -19.90 -2.31
N PRO A 60 -8.67 -19.31 -1.19
CA PRO A 60 -10.06 -18.94 -1.03
C PRO A 60 -10.44 -17.82 -2.02
N ASN A 61 -11.60 -17.92 -2.68
CA ASN A 61 -12.12 -16.90 -3.61
C ASN A 61 -12.62 -15.62 -2.91
N TYR A 62 -12.01 -15.25 -1.77
CA TYR A 62 -12.46 -14.08 -1.00
C TYR A 62 -12.30 -12.76 -1.76
N PHE A 63 -11.36 -12.70 -2.70
CA PHE A 63 -11.01 -11.48 -3.42
C PHE A 63 -11.32 -11.56 -4.91
N GLU A 64 -12.18 -12.49 -5.34
CA GLU A 64 -12.48 -12.70 -6.76
C GLU A 64 -12.91 -11.41 -7.48
N LYS A 65 -13.82 -10.63 -6.89
CA LYS A 65 -14.25 -9.34 -7.46
C LYS A 65 -13.08 -8.36 -7.63
N ILE A 66 -12.15 -8.35 -6.68
CA ILE A 66 -10.96 -7.49 -6.71
C ILE A 66 -10.00 -7.97 -7.79
N PHE A 67 -9.80 -9.28 -7.93
CA PHE A 67 -8.93 -9.86 -8.94
C PHE A 67 -9.46 -9.60 -10.35
N LEU A 68 -10.77 -9.77 -10.57
CA LEU A 68 -11.43 -9.41 -11.83
C LEU A 68 -11.26 -7.92 -12.15
N LEU A 69 -11.28 -7.06 -11.13
CA LEU A 69 -11.05 -5.63 -11.33
C LEU A 69 -9.60 -5.35 -11.75
N LEU A 70 -8.62 -5.99 -11.13
CA LEU A 70 -7.20 -5.86 -11.52
C LEU A 70 -6.96 -6.40 -12.95
N GLU A 71 -7.57 -7.52 -13.31
CA GLU A 71 -7.53 -8.06 -14.69
C GLU A 71 -8.13 -7.06 -15.70
N LYS A 72 -9.27 -6.47 -15.37
CA LYS A 72 -9.92 -5.42 -16.19
C LYS A 72 -9.00 -4.21 -16.37
N ILE A 73 -8.30 -3.76 -15.33
CA ILE A 73 -7.31 -2.67 -15.43
C ILE A 73 -6.20 -3.06 -16.40
N LYS A 74 -5.65 -4.25 -16.22
CA LYS A 74 -4.55 -4.76 -17.05
C LYS A 74 -4.96 -4.93 -18.52
N SER A 75 -6.19 -5.39 -18.79
CA SER A 75 -6.74 -5.53 -20.15
C SER A 75 -6.89 -4.17 -20.86
N LYS A 76 -7.03 -3.07 -20.13
CA LYS A 76 -7.04 -1.70 -20.66
C LYS A 76 -5.62 -1.16 -20.99
N GLY A 77 -4.58 -1.96 -20.76
CA GLY A 77 -3.18 -1.59 -21.02
C GLY A 77 -2.57 -0.68 -19.93
N ILE A 78 -3.19 -0.62 -18.76
CA ILE A 78 -2.66 0.10 -17.60
C ILE A 78 -1.71 -0.84 -16.85
N GLU A 79 -0.48 -0.41 -16.64
CA GLU A 79 0.50 -1.17 -15.86
C GLU A 79 0.17 -1.11 -14.36
N ILE A 80 0.25 -2.24 -13.68
CA ILE A 80 0.01 -2.33 -12.24
C ILE A 80 1.29 -2.73 -11.54
N TYR A 81 1.78 -1.87 -10.65
CA TYR A 81 2.89 -2.15 -9.75
C TYR A 81 2.37 -2.23 -8.32
N PHE A 82 3.01 -3.06 -7.53
CA PHE A 82 2.61 -3.29 -6.15
C PHE A 82 3.84 -3.35 -5.25
N ILE A 83 3.77 -2.73 -4.08
CA ILE A 83 4.71 -2.94 -2.98
C ILE A 83 3.94 -3.50 -1.79
N ALA A 84 4.49 -4.51 -1.12
CA ALA A 84 3.84 -5.15 0.00
C ALA A 84 3.79 -4.25 1.24
N GLY A 85 2.63 -4.18 1.86
CA GLY A 85 2.42 -3.57 3.16
C GLY A 85 2.65 -4.55 4.32
N ASN A 86 2.10 -4.21 5.47
CA ASN A 86 2.18 -5.08 6.64
C ASN A 86 1.01 -6.06 6.78
N HIS A 87 -0.04 -5.88 6.02
CA HIS A 87 -1.20 -6.77 5.96
C HIS A 87 -1.14 -7.77 4.80
N ASP A 88 -0.38 -7.47 3.76
CA ASP A 88 -0.37 -8.24 2.50
C ASP A 88 1.04 -8.59 1.97
N PHE A 89 2.02 -8.73 2.87
CA PHE A 89 3.39 -9.08 2.47
C PHE A 89 3.57 -10.57 2.07
N TRP A 90 2.54 -11.40 2.18
CA TRP A 90 2.57 -12.81 1.79
C TRP A 90 1.89 -13.08 0.43
N ILE A 91 2.08 -12.14 -0.50
CA ILE A 91 1.66 -12.35 -1.89
C ILE A 91 2.36 -13.56 -2.50
N GLY A 92 1.73 -14.17 -3.48
CA GLY A 92 2.26 -15.29 -4.23
C GLY A 92 1.95 -15.17 -5.72
N LYS A 93 2.08 -16.27 -6.44
CA LYS A 93 2.02 -16.29 -7.91
C LYS A 93 0.68 -15.86 -8.49
N GLU A 94 -0.42 -16.13 -7.79
CA GLU A 94 -1.76 -15.75 -8.23
C GLU A 94 -1.89 -14.24 -8.28
N PHE A 95 -1.59 -13.56 -7.16
CA PHE A 95 -1.61 -12.10 -7.12
C PHE A 95 -0.55 -11.47 -8.03
N GLU A 96 0.67 -12.04 -8.07
CA GLU A 96 1.74 -11.57 -8.96
C GLU A 96 1.32 -11.61 -10.44
N SER A 97 0.49 -12.56 -10.85
CA SER A 97 -0.01 -12.67 -12.23
C SER A 97 -0.93 -11.51 -12.63
N LEU A 98 -1.58 -10.87 -11.66
CA LEU A 98 -2.47 -9.72 -11.84
C LEU A 98 -1.71 -8.41 -11.96
N THR A 99 -0.43 -8.38 -11.59
CA THR A 99 0.41 -7.18 -11.62
C THR A 99 1.42 -7.24 -12.78
N THR A 100 1.93 -6.08 -13.15
CA THR A 100 3.10 -5.98 -14.03
C THR A 100 4.37 -6.36 -13.26
N LYS A 101 4.45 -5.93 -12.00
CA LYS A 101 5.53 -6.31 -11.08
C LYS A 101 5.13 -6.05 -9.64
N SER A 102 5.45 -7.00 -8.76
CA SER A 102 5.27 -6.90 -7.31
C SER A 102 6.61 -6.87 -6.59
N PHE A 103 6.68 -6.12 -5.49
CA PHE A 103 7.87 -5.95 -4.67
C PHE A 103 7.53 -6.20 -3.20
N LEU A 104 8.41 -6.91 -2.51
CA LEU A 104 8.29 -7.16 -1.06
C LEU A 104 8.98 -6.10 -0.19
N ASN A 105 9.80 -5.25 -0.81
CA ASN A 105 10.60 -4.24 -0.13
C ASN A 105 10.52 -2.91 -0.85
N ASP A 106 10.93 -1.85 -0.16
CA ASP A 106 10.99 -0.49 -0.68
C ASP A 106 11.68 -0.41 -2.05
N GLN A 107 11.23 0.52 -2.89
CA GLN A 107 11.73 0.69 -4.25
C GLN A 107 12.20 2.11 -4.52
N ILE A 108 13.17 2.24 -5.42
CA ILE A 108 13.53 3.51 -6.04
C ILE A 108 13.11 3.46 -7.50
N LEU A 109 12.21 4.35 -7.85
CA LEU A 109 11.73 4.50 -9.22
C LEU A 109 12.48 5.63 -9.92
N PHE A 110 12.85 5.39 -11.16
CA PHE A 110 13.34 6.43 -12.05
C PHE A 110 12.20 6.81 -12.99
N ALA A 111 11.61 7.97 -12.78
CA ALA A 111 10.44 8.44 -13.53
C ALA A 111 10.68 9.87 -14.01
N GLY A 112 10.73 10.07 -15.35
CA GLY A 112 11.14 11.35 -15.92
C GLY A 112 12.53 11.77 -15.42
N LYS A 113 12.62 12.95 -14.80
CA LYS A 113 13.88 13.48 -14.23
C LYS A 113 14.01 13.25 -12.72
N LYS A 114 13.07 12.54 -12.09
CA LYS A 114 13.00 12.39 -10.65
C LYS A 114 13.30 10.94 -10.21
N ARG A 115 13.96 10.84 -9.06
CA ARG A 115 14.11 9.58 -8.32
C ARG A 115 13.12 9.56 -7.18
N ILE A 116 12.15 8.65 -7.25
CA ILE A 116 11.07 8.53 -6.30
C ILE A 116 11.35 7.31 -5.42
N TYR A 117 11.52 7.53 -4.12
CA TYR A 117 11.58 6.44 -3.14
C TYR A 117 10.17 6.10 -2.71
N VAL A 118 9.76 4.86 -2.94
CA VAL A 118 8.44 4.33 -2.59
C VAL A 118 8.59 3.31 -1.48
N THR A 119 7.87 3.50 -0.41
CA THR A 119 7.80 2.59 0.73
C THR A 119 6.35 2.49 1.21
N HIS A 120 5.97 1.36 1.80
CA HIS A 120 4.68 1.32 2.50
C HIS A 120 4.70 2.25 3.72
N GLY A 121 5.80 2.30 4.47
CA GLY A 121 5.95 3.21 5.61
C GLY A 121 6.03 2.49 6.97
N ASP A 122 5.71 1.21 7.01
CA ASP A 122 5.67 0.42 8.23
C ASP A 122 7.08 0.18 8.84
N GLY A 123 7.19 0.33 10.17
CA GLY A 123 8.42 0.08 10.94
C GLY A 123 9.50 1.16 10.79
N ILE A 124 9.16 2.37 10.34
CA ILE A 124 10.08 3.51 10.29
C ILE A 124 10.31 4.09 11.69
N LEU A 125 9.25 4.21 12.50
CA LEU A 125 9.31 4.87 13.79
C LEU A 125 10.29 4.16 14.74
N SER A 126 11.23 4.91 15.28
CA SER A 126 12.33 4.37 16.09
C SER A 126 11.87 3.81 17.44
N TRP A 127 10.80 4.39 17.99
CA TRP A 127 10.24 3.98 19.29
C TRP A 127 9.36 2.71 19.18
N ASP A 128 8.87 2.34 18.00
CA ASP A 128 8.03 1.16 17.81
C ASP A 128 8.87 -0.12 17.65
N LYS A 129 9.69 -0.37 18.68
CA LYS A 129 10.61 -1.53 18.70
C LYS A 129 9.86 -2.84 18.67
N GLY A 130 8.70 -2.91 19.34
CA GLY A 130 7.86 -4.12 19.38
C GLY A 130 7.36 -4.49 17.99
N TYR A 131 6.80 -3.54 17.27
CA TYR A 131 6.35 -3.76 15.90
C TYR A 131 7.52 -4.12 14.95
N ARG A 132 8.64 -3.44 15.06
CA ARG A 132 9.83 -3.74 14.23
C ARG A 132 10.32 -5.18 14.41
N LEU A 133 10.31 -5.68 15.65
CA LEU A 133 10.64 -7.08 15.95
C LEU A 133 9.58 -8.03 15.37
N LEU A 134 8.31 -7.74 15.58
CA LEU A 134 7.19 -8.50 15.02
C LEU A 134 7.27 -8.59 13.49
N LYS A 135 7.55 -7.49 12.81
CA LYS A 135 7.74 -7.43 11.36
C LYS A 135 8.81 -8.41 10.88
N ILE A 136 9.96 -8.49 11.57
CA ILE A 136 11.04 -9.43 11.23
C ILE A 136 10.55 -10.88 11.38
N ILE A 137 9.85 -11.20 12.49
CA ILE A 137 9.32 -12.55 12.74
C ILE A 137 8.30 -12.93 11.66
N LEU A 138 7.30 -12.08 11.41
CA LEU A 138 6.22 -12.35 10.48
C LEU A 138 6.72 -12.51 9.03
N ARG A 139 7.74 -11.74 8.62
CA ARG A 139 8.34 -11.83 7.28
C ARG A 139 9.36 -12.96 7.13
N SER A 140 9.67 -13.71 8.21
CA SER A 140 10.62 -14.81 8.15
C SER A 140 10.03 -16.01 7.37
N LYS A 141 10.90 -16.72 6.64
CA LYS A 141 10.52 -17.94 5.91
C LYS A 141 9.98 -19.03 6.82
N ILE A 142 10.55 -19.11 8.04
CA ILE A 142 10.16 -20.09 9.05
C ILE A 142 8.72 -19.82 9.51
N PHE A 143 8.41 -18.58 9.88
CA PHE A 143 7.07 -18.22 10.32
C PHE A 143 6.03 -18.44 9.20
N ARG A 144 6.36 -18.03 7.97
CA ARG A 144 5.51 -18.28 6.81
C ARG A 144 5.22 -19.76 6.59
N PHE A 145 6.24 -20.62 6.74
CA PHE A 145 6.08 -22.07 6.65
C PHE A 145 5.16 -22.60 7.74
N LEU A 146 5.43 -22.27 9.02
CA LEU A 146 4.61 -22.69 10.15
C LEU A 146 3.16 -22.22 10.02
N TYR A 147 2.95 -20.99 9.59
CA TYR A 147 1.62 -20.44 9.36
C TYR A 147 0.88 -21.18 8.24
N SER A 148 1.58 -21.60 7.19
CA SER A 148 0.99 -22.37 6.08
C SER A 148 0.49 -23.75 6.47
N LEU A 149 0.92 -24.28 7.62
CA LEU A 149 0.45 -25.54 8.17
C LEU A 149 -0.88 -25.40 8.94
N LEU A 150 -1.28 -24.19 9.28
CA LEU A 150 -2.54 -23.94 9.98
C LEU A 150 -3.74 -24.23 9.06
N PRO A 151 -4.82 -24.84 9.60
CA PRO A 151 -6.10 -24.89 8.91
C PRO A 151 -6.55 -23.47 8.52
N LYS A 152 -7.09 -23.29 7.31
CA LYS A 152 -7.50 -21.99 6.78
C LYS A 152 -8.42 -21.20 7.73
N SER A 153 -9.37 -21.89 8.38
CA SER A 153 -10.29 -21.28 9.34
C SER A 153 -9.60 -20.71 10.57
N ILE A 154 -8.52 -21.36 11.03
CA ILE A 154 -7.72 -20.88 12.17
C ILE A 154 -6.84 -19.72 11.72
N ALA A 155 -6.19 -19.86 10.57
CA ALA A 155 -5.34 -18.81 10.02
C ALA A 155 -6.13 -17.51 9.82
N LEU A 156 -7.34 -17.57 9.26
CA LEU A 156 -8.22 -16.39 9.11
C LEU A 156 -8.55 -15.75 10.45
N LYS A 157 -8.97 -16.54 11.47
CA LYS A 157 -9.28 -15.98 12.79
C LYS A 157 -8.09 -15.30 13.44
N VAL A 158 -6.89 -15.85 13.28
CA VAL A 158 -5.64 -15.24 13.78
C VAL A 158 -5.39 -13.92 13.07
N ALA A 159 -5.53 -13.89 11.76
CA ALA A 159 -5.35 -12.68 10.97
C ALA A 159 -6.38 -11.60 11.29
N GLU A 160 -7.66 -11.95 11.34
CA GLU A 160 -8.74 -11.05 11.74
C GLU A 160 -8.48 -10.42 13.12
N LYS A 161 -8.05 -11.24 14.09
CA LYS A 161 -7.72 -10.73 15.43
C LYS A 161 -6.58 -9.72 15.40
N ILE A 162 -5.51 -10.01 14.66
CA ILE A 162 -4.35 -9.11 14.53
C ILE A 162 -4.75 -7.81 13.82
N SER A 163 -5.59 -7.89 12.79
CA SER A 163 -6.09 -6.70 12.06
C SER A 163 -7.04 -5.86 12.90
N TYR A 164 -7.93 -6.50 13.67
CA TYR A 164 -8.93 -5.80 14.49
C TYR A 164 -8.31 -5.00 15.63
N GLU A 165 -7.34 -5.56 16.35
CA GLU A 165 -6.66 -4.87 17.46
C GLU A 165 -5.95 -3.56 17.03
N ARG A 166 -5.72 -3.37 15.73
CA ARG A 166 -5.10 -2.15 15.17
C ARG A 166 -6.11 -1.07 14.77
N LYS A 167 -7.35 -1.44 14.41
CA LYS A 167 -8.38 -0.47 13.99
C LYS A 167 -8.79 0.50 15.10
N ASP A 168 -8.72 0.09 16.36
CA ASP A 168 -9.07 0.93 17.52
C ASP A 168 -8.00 2.00 17.87
N SER A 169 -6.83 1.98 17.24
CA SER A 169 -5.72 2.90 17.52
C SER A 169 -5.77 4.23 16.74
N HIS A 170 -6.79 4.49 15.92
CA HIS A 170 -6.82 5.61 14.97
C HIS A 170 -7.13 7.00 15.54
N LYS A 171 -7.36 7.13 16.86
CA LYS A 171 -7.39 8.47 17.47
C LYS A 171 -5.98 8.85 17.91
N ILE A 172 -5.17 9.29 16.96
CA ILE A 172 -3.83 9.81 17.26
C ILE A 172 -3.97 11.23 17.82
N ASP A 173 -3.47 11.44 19.02
CA ASP A 173 -3.34 12.79 19.61
C ASP A 173 -2.40 13.66 18.75
N ASN A 174 -2.72 14.95 18.61
CA ASN A 174 -1.94 15.89 17.80
C ASN A 174 -0.44 15.90 18.18
N ASN A 175 -0.11 15.84 19.47
CA ASN A 175 1.28 15.78 19.92
C ASN A 175 2.01 14.51 19.45
N LYS A 176 1.30 13.40 19.36
CA LYS A 176 1.84 12.15 18.83
C LYS A 176 2.00 12.22 17.31
N LEU A 177 1.06 12.88 16.63
CA LEU A 177 1.11 13.08 15.19
C LEU A 177 2.32 13.93 14.78
N ASP A 178 2.57 15.02 15.50
CA ASP A 178 3.74 15.88 15.27
C ASP A 178 5.06 15.12 15.43
N LYS A 179 5.16 14.25 16.44
CA LYS A 179 6.32 13.37 16.60
C LYS A 179 6.50 12.41 15.42
N ILE A 180 5.40 11.84 14.96
CA ILE A 180 5.42 10.96 13.77
C ILE A 180 5.95 11.75 12.57
N HIS A 181 5.38 12.91 12.29
CA HIS A 181 5.80 13.75 11.16
C HIS A 181 7.28 14.10 11.23
N LEU A 182 7.79 14.51 12.39
CA LEU A 182 9.20 14.84 12.56
C LEU A 182 10.10 13.64 12.20
N GLU A 183 9.79 12.45 12.68
CA GLU A 183 10.61 11.28 12.41
C GLU A 183 10.51 10.85 10.94
N LEU A 184 9.34 10.98 10.31
CA LEU A 184 9.16 10.67 8.89
C LEU A 184 9.87 11.68 7.99
N VAL A 185 9.94 12.95 8.37
CA VAL A 185 10.74 13.97 7.69
C VAL A 185 12.23 13.63 7.78
N GLU A 186 12.73 13.25 8.97
CA GLU A 186 14.14 12.81 9.11
C GLU A 186 14.42 11.55 8.27
N TYR A 187 13.49 10.61 8.25
CA TYR A 187 13.61 9.45 7.36
C TYR A 187 13.68 9.87 5.90
N ALA A 188 12.82 10.78 5.46
CA ALA A 188 12.83 11.30 4.08
C ALA A 188 14.15 12.01 3.76
N ARG A 189 14.69 12.83 4.66
CA ARG A 189 15.99 13.47 4.53
C ARG A 189 17.11 12.45 4.30
N SER A 190 17.05 11.31 5.00
CA SER A 190 18.01 10.22 4.80
C SER A 190 17.99 9.64 3.38
N LYS A 191 16.82 9.66 2.70
CA LYS A 191 16.67 9.22 1.31
C LYS A 191 17.05 10.30 0.32
N TRP A 192 16.73 11.55 0.61
CA TRP A 192 17.16 12.71 -0.18
C TRP A 192 18.68 12.84 -0.23
N ASN A 193 19.37 12.62 0.90
CA ASN A 193 20.84 12.57 0.96
C ASN A 193 21.44 11.43 0.12
N LYS A 194 20.66 10.39 -0.19
CA LYS A 194 21.03 9.30 -1.11
C LYS A 194 20.62 9.57 -2.56
N GLY A 195 20.21 10.80 -2.84
CA GLY A 195 19.90 11.27 -4.20
C GLY A 195 18.45 11.03 -4.64
N CYS A 196 17.52 10.68 -3.76
CA CYS A 196 16.11 10.69 -4.09
C CYS A 196 15.57 12.12 -4.09
N ASP A 197 14.54 12.38 -4.93
CA ASP A 197 13.88 13.68 -5.03
C ASP A 197 12.57 13.69 -4.26
N ILE A 198 11.85 12.57 -4.32
CA ILE A 198 10.54 12.39 -3.73
C ILE A 198 10.59 11.14 -2.86
N VAL A 199 9.99 11.21 -1.67
CA VAL A 199 9.68 10.07 -0.82
C VAL A 199 8.17 10.00 -0.71
N ILE A 200 7.58 8.84 -1.01
CA ILE A 200 6.14 8.62 -0.91
C ILE A 200 5.87 7.37 -0.08
N MET A 201 4.90 7.46 0.83
CA MET A 201 4.51 6.38 1.73
C MET A 201 3.01 6.42 2.07
N GLY A 202 2.46 5.28 2.51
CA GLY A 202 1.14 5.09 3.12
C GLY A 202 1.23 4.81 4.61
N HIS A 203 0.48 3.82 5.11
CA HIS A 203 0.52 3.23 6.44
C HIS A 203 -0.01 4.09 7.60
N TYR A 204 0.15 5.40 7.53
CA TYR A 204 -0.18 6.30 8.64
C TYR A 204 -1.62 6.79 8.60
N HIS A 205 -2.35 6.51 7.53
CA HIS A 205 -3.76 6.90 7.31
C HIS A 205 -3.98 8.39 7.62
N HIS A 206 -3.04 9.20 7.15
CA HIS A 206 -3.06 10.64 7.35
C HIS A 206 -2.32 11.34 6.21
N SER A 207 -3.02 12.23 5.51
CA SER A 207 -2.43 12.97 4.40
C SER A 207 -1.44 14.03 4.91
N PHE A 208 -0.20 13.96 4.43
CA PHE A 208 0.83 14.93 4.75
C PHE A 208 1.73 15.20 3.55
N ASN A 209 2.01 16.48 3.30
CA ASN A 209 2.89 16.91 2.22
C ASN A 209 3.90 17.91 2.76
N PHE A 210 5.18 17.56 2.72
CA PHE A 210 6.28 18.38 3.19
C PHE A 210 7.29 18.60 2.08
N ASN A 211 7.69 19.87 1.89
CA ASN A 211 8.64 20.29 0.86
C ASN A 211 9.86 20.96 1.49
N GLU A 212 11.04 20.56 1.07
CA GLU A 212 12.31 21.15 1.51
C GLU A 212 13.33 21.11 0.35
N ASN A 213 13.88 22.26 -0.03
CA ASN A 213 14.96 22.35 -1.05
C ASN A 213 14.66 21.56 -2.34
N GLN A 214 13.46 21.73 -2.91
CA GLN A 214 12.97 21.01 -4.11
C GLN A 214 12.81 19.48 -3.91
N LYS A 215 12.94 18.99 -2.70
CA LYS A 215 12.63 17.62 -2.30
C LYS A 215 11.25 17.56 -1.66
N GLN A 216 10.59 16.42 -1.76
CA GLN A 216 9.22 16.26 -1.31
C GLN A 216 9.02 14.96 -0.55
N LEU A 217 8.32 15.02 0.58
CA LEU A 217 7.75 13.89 1.29
C LEU A 217 6.24 13.93 1.12
N ILE A 218 5.66 12.83 0.69
CA ILE A 218 4.21 12.63 0.61
C ILE A 218 3.84 11.42 1.45
N ILE A 219 2.90 11.61 2.36
CA ILE A 219 2.22 10.54 3.07
C ILE A 219 0.79 10.53 2.55
N LEU A 220 0.34 9.38 2.07
CA LEU A 220 -1.02 9.21 1.59
C LEU A 220 -1.93 8.79 2.74
N ASP A 221 -3.14 9.31 2.71
CA ASP A 221 -4.25 8.87 3.53
C ASP A 221 -4.76 7.51 3.03
N ASP A 222 -5.57 6.85 3.84
CA ASP A 222 -6.24 5.64 3.44
C ASP A 222 -7.08 5.85 2.17
N CYS A 223 -7.13 4.82 1.37
CA CYS A 223 -7.88 4.86 0.12
C CYS A 223 -9.26 4.24 0.33
N CYS A 224 -10.28 4.94 -0.13
CA CYS A 224 -11.64 4.42 -0.29
C CYS A 224 -12.55 4.40 0.95
N ASP A 225 -12.20 4.99 2.07
CA ASP A 225 -13.15 5.08 3.19
C ASP A 225 -14.27 6.09 2.90
N GLN A 226 -13.92 7.33 2.60
CA GLN A 226 -14.88 8.38 2.21
C GLN A 226 -14.75 8.76 0.75
N GLN A 227 -13.53 8.88 0.27
CA GLN A 227 -13.18 9.24 -1.09
C GLN A 227 -11.93 8.46 -1.55
N PHE A 228 -11.69 8.40 -2.84
CA PHE A 228 -10.51 7.74 -3.38
C PHE A 228 -9.31 8.70 -3.35
N ASN A 229 -8.42 8.54 -2.35
CA ASN A 229 -7.22 9.35 -2.19
C ASN A 229 -6.05 8.74 -2.97
N TYR A 230 -5.34 9.56 -3.73
CA TYR A 230 -4.18 9.13 -4.51
C TYR A 230 -3.20 10.28 -4.76
N ALA A 231 -1.94 9.95 -5.04
CA ALA A 231 -1.01 10.92 -5.61
C ALA A 231 -0.83 10.68 -7.10
N LYS A 232 -0.75 11.76 -7.88
CA LYS A 232 -0.46 11.71 -9.32
C LYS A 232 0.90 12.35 -9.59
N TYR A 233 1.80 11.57 -10.18
CA TYR A 233 3.05 12.07 -10.75
C TYR A 233 2.94 12.14 -12.28
N ASP A 234 3.09 13.32 -12.85
CA ASP A 234 2.92 13.57 -14.28
C ASP A 234 4.22 13.52 -15.10
N GLY A 235 5.36 13.25 -14.44
CA GLY A 235 6.71 13.26 -15.01
C GLY A 235 7.52 14.49 -14.62
N ASN A 236 6.89 15.49 -14.03
CA ASN A 236 7.53 16.73 -13.58
C ASN A 236 7.22 17.02 -12.11
N SER A 237 5.97 16.91 -11.71
CA SER A 237 5.45 17.20 -10.38
C SER A 237 4.58 16.06 -9.85
N ILE A 238 4.47 15.99 -8.52
CA ILE A 238 3.57 15.07 -7.84
C ILE A 238 2.59 15.86 -6.97
N SER A 239 1.32 15.48 -6.99
CA SER A 239 0.27 16.11 -6.20
C SER A 239 -0.71 15.10 -5.65
N ILE A 240 -1.20 15.32 -4.41
CA ILE A 240 -2.28 14.55 -3.80
C ILE A 240 -3.60 15.00 -4.41
N LYS A 241 -4.48 14.06 -4.66
CA LYS A 241 -5.81 14.24 -5.25
C LYS A 241 -6.81 13.31 -4.61
N SER A 242 -8.10 13.65 -4.72
CA SER A 242 -9.22 12.85 -4.28
C SER A 242 -10.31 12.81 -5.35
N LEU A 243 -11.06 11.71 -5.37
CA LEU A 243 -12.25 11.48 -6.21
C LEU A 243 -13.46 11.17 -5.34
#